data_fcaa98c44c84521bed286b3e30b15a56
#
_entry.id   fcaa98c44c84521bed286b3e30b15a56
#
_cell.length_a   1.000
_cell.length_b   1.000
_cell.length_c   1.000
_cell.angle_alpha   90.00
_cell.angle_beta   90.00
_cell.angle_gamma   90.00
#
_symmetry.space_group_name_H-M   'P 1'
#
loop_
_entity.id
_entity.type
_entity.pdbx_description
1 polymer ?
#
loop_
_entity_poly.entity_id
_entity_poly.type
_entity_poly.pdbx_seq_one_letter_code
_entity_poly.pdbx_strand_id
1 'polypeptide(L)'
;MADPKDTINIENVVASTGIGQELDLQSVAMDLEGADYDPEQFPGLVYRTQEPKSAALIFRSGKIVCTGAKSTDDVHQSLRIVFDKLRDLNIQVEDDPEIIVQNIVTSADLGRNLNLNAIAIGLGLEKIEYEPEQFPGLVYRLDDPDVVALLFGSGKLVITGGKRPEDAREAVDKIVSRLEELDLLD
;
A
#
# COMPACT_ATOMS: atom_id res chain seq x y z
N MET A 1 17.28 -16.50 17.40
CA MET A 1 16.30 -15.43 17.23
C MET A 1 16.03 -15.21 15.73
N ALA A 2 14.78 -15.07 15.35
CA ALA A 2 14.46 -14.88 13.93
C ALA A 2 14.93 -13.50 13.45
N ASP A 3 15.39 -13.47 12.20
CA ASP A 3 15.75 -12.22 11.54
C ASP A 3 14.46 -11.43 11.31
N PRO A 4 14.37 -10.17 11.74
CA PRO A 4 13.17 -9.36 11.47
C PRO A 4 12.75 -9.35 10.02
N LYS A 5 13.69 -9.49 9.08
CA LYS A 5 13.37 -9.55 7.65
C LYS A 5 12.56 -10.80 7.28
N ASP A 6 12.64 -11.86 8.08
CA ASP A 6 11.87 -13.07 7.84
C ASP A 6 10.40 -12.91 8.25
N THR A 7 10.07 -11.85 8.99
CA THR A 7 8.70 -11.55 9.40
C THR A 7 7.99 -10.61 8.42
N ILE A 8 8.67 -10.17 7.36
CA ILE A 8 8.12 -9.20 6.41
C ILE A 8 6.96 -9.83 5.65
N ASN A 9 5.83 -9.13 5.68
CA ASN A 9 4.60 -9.58 5.02
C ASN A 9 3.96 -8.39 4.31
N ILE A 10 3.68 -8.54 3.01
CA ILE A 10 3.00 -7.49 2.27
C ILE A 10 1.52 -7.50 2.65
N GLU A 11 1.04 -6.38 3.17
CA GLU A 11 -0.34 -6.23 3.62
C GLU A 11 -1.24 -5.64 2.54
N ASN A 12 -0.70 -4.76 1.70
CA ASN A 12 -1.47 -4.11 0.65
C ASN A 12 -0.56 -3.61 -0.44
N VAL A 13 -0.97 -3.80 -1.69
CA VAL A 13 -0.32 -3.20 -2.86
C VAL A 13 -1.35 -2.32 -3.55
N VAL A 14 -1.00 -1.06 -3.80
CA VAL A 14 -1.84 -0.12 -4.51
C VAL A 14 -1.18 0.21 -5.84
N ALA A 15 -1.92 0.07 -6.92
CA ALA A 15 -1.41 0.37 -8.25
C ALA A 15 -2.44 1.17 -9.02
N SER A 16 -1.98 1.92 -10.01
CA SER A 16 -2.85 2.69 -10.88
C SER A 16 -2.57 2.37 -12.35
N THR A 17 -3.59 2.59 -13.16
CA THR A 17 -3.52 2.40 -14.60
C THR A 17 -4.56 3.31 -15.25
N GLY A 18 -4.61 3.31 -16.57
CA GLY A 18 -5.63 4.03 -17.33
C GLY A 18 -5.98 3.28 -18.58
N ILE A 19 -7.23 3.39 -19.03
CA ILE A 19 -7.70 2.65 -20.21
C ILE A 19 -7.60 3.47 -21.50
N GLY A 20 -7.20 4.73 -21.40
CA GLY A 20 -7.00 5.56 -22.59
C GLY A 20 -8.23 6.32 -23.06
N GLN A 21 -9.33 6.31 -22.31
CA GLN A 21 -10.53 7.07 -22.67
C GLN A 21 -11.38 7.37 -21.44
N GLU A 22 -12.24 8.36 -21.58
CA GLU A 22 -13.20 8.69 -20.53
C GLU A 22 -14.32 7.66 -20.47
N LEU A 23 -14.92 7.54 -19.29
CA LEU A 23 -16.01 6.60 -19.04
C LEU A 23 -17.24 7.32 -18.52
N ASP A 24 -18.41 6.83 -18.94
CA ASP A 24 -19.68 7.19 -18.33
C ASP A 24 -19.94 6.18 -17.21
N LEU A 25 -19.59 6.57 -15.98
CA LEU A 25 -19.66 5.66 -14.84
C LEU A 25 -21.07 5.20 -14.54
N GLN A 26 -22.06 6.02 -14.82
CA GLN A 26 -23.46 5.63 -14.62
C GLN A 26 -23.84 4.47 -15.53
N SER A 27 -23.46 4.54 -16.81
CA SER A 27 -23.70 3.47 -17.75
C SER A 27 -22.92 2.21 -17.38
N VAL A 28 -21.66 2.36 -16.97
CA VAL A 28 -20.84 1.22 -16.56
C VAL A 28 -21.46 0.55 -15.34
N ALA A 29 -21.93 1.32 -14.38
CA ALA A 29 -22.55 0.78 -13.16
C ALA A 29 -23.80 -0.03 -13.47
N MET A 30 -24.58 0.38 -14.48
CA MET A 30 -25.78 -0.34 -14.86
C MET A 30 -25.48 -1.69 -15.51
N ASP A 31 -24.39 -1.76 -16.26
CA ASP A 31 -24.07 -2.94 -17.07
C ASP A 31 -23.07 -3.88 -16.39
N LEU A 32 -22.28 -3.38 -15.46
CA LEU A 32 -21.25 -4.16 -14.77
C LEU A 32 -21.81 -4.77 -13.50
N GLU A 33 -22.02 -6.08 -13.52
CA GLU A 33 -22.53 -6.79 -12.35
C GLU A 33 -21.54 -6.71 -11.22
N GLY A 34 -22.02 -6.32 -10.02
CA GLY A 34 -21.19 -6.20 -8.84
C GLY A 34 -20.57 -4.83 -8.65
N ALA A 35 -20.83 -3.90 -9.56
CA ALA A 35 -20.34 -2.53 -9.44
C ALA A 35 -21.13 -1.76 -8.40
N ASP A 36 -20.42 -0.96 -7.60
CA ASP A 36 -21.01 -0.09 -6.59
C ASP A 36 -20.65 1.35 -6.95
N TYR A 37 -21.64 2.16 -7.32
CA TYR A 37 -21.40 3.53 -7.73
C TYR A 37 -22.38 4.46 -7.03
N ASP A 38 -21.86 5.26 -6.10
CA ASP A 38 -22.63 6.26 -5.38
C ASP A 38 -21.84 7.57 -5.40
N PRO A 39 -22.04 8.41 -6.43
CA PRO A 39 -21.23 9.61 -6.59
C PRO A 39 -21.36 10.64 -5.46
N GLU A 40 -22.42 10.56 -4.66
CA GLU A 40 -22.57 11.45 -3.51
C GLU A 40 -21.61 11.07 -2.38
N GLN A 41 -21.22 9.79 -2.30
CA GLN A 41 -20.33 9.28 -1.27
C GLN A 41 -18.88 9.27 -1.75
N PHE A 42 -18.65 8.87 -3.00
CA PHE A 42 -17.32 8.70 -3.56
C PHE A 42 -17.39 8.86 -5.07
N PRO A 43 -16.48 9.64 -5.68
CA PRO A 43 -16.56 9.92 -7.13
C PRO A 43 -16.25 8.74 -8.05
N GLY A 44 -15.63 7.69 -7.54
CA GLY A 44 -15.28 6.52 -8.35
C GLY A 44 -16.30 5.41 -8.21
N LEU A 45 -16.30 4.54 -9.21
CA LEU A 45 -17.07 3.30 -9.17
C LEU A 45 -16.19 2.22 -8.54
N VAL A 46 -16.74 1.46 -7.60
CA VAL A 46 -15.99 0.42 -6.90
C VAL A 46 -16.40 -0.94 -7.44
N TYR A 47 -15.43 -1.69 -7.91
CA TYR A 47 -15.62 -3.05 -8.38
C TYR A 47 -14.66 -3.98 -7.64
N ARG A 48 -15.20 -4.98 -6.95
CA ARG A 48 -14.39 -5.91 -6.15
C ARG A 48 -14.17 -7.22 -6.89
N THR A 49 -12.92 -7.69 -6.91
CA THR A 49 -12.60 -9.01 -7.43
C THR A 49 -12.51 -10.00 -6.26
N GLN A 50 -12.71 -11.28 -6.54
CA GLN A 50 -12.69 -12.32 -5.52
C GLN A 50 -11.42 -13.16 -5.55
N GLU A 51 -10.87 -13.43 -6.72
CA GLU A 51 -9.65 -14.21 -6.90
C GLU A 51 -8.79 -13.62 -8.02
N PRO A 52 -7.77 -12.84 -7.65
CA PRO A 52 -7.36 -12.45 -6.30
C PRO A 52 -8.32 -11.42 -5.71
N LYS A 53 -8.37 -11.37 -4.39
CA LYS A 53 -9.25 -10.44 -3.68
C LYS A 53 -8.67 -9.03 -3.73
N SER A 54 -9.43 -8.10 -4.27
CA SER A 54 -9.00 -6.71 -4.36
C SER A 54 -10.21 -5.82 -4.66
N ALA A 55 -9.98 -4.51 -4.66
CA ALA A 55 -10.98 -3.52 -5.07
C ALA A 55 -10.38 -2.64 -6.16
N ALA A 56 -11.13 -2.47 -7.23
CA ALA A 56 -10.76 -1.54 -8.30
C ALA A 56 -11.64 -0.30 -8.19
N LEU A 57 -11.00 0.85 -8.16
CA LEU A 57 -11.67 2.15 -8.15
C LEU A 57 -11.56 2.73 -9.55
N ILE A 58 -12.70 2.85 -10.22
CA ILE A 58 -12.76 3.26 -11.62
C ILE A 58 -13.29 4.67 -11.68
N PHE A 59 -12.53 5.55 -12.34
CA PHE A 59 -12.88 6.97 -12.39
C PHE A 59 -13.32 7.38 -13.80
N ARG A 60 -14.07 8.46 -13.86
CA ARG A 60 -14.60 9.00 -15.10
C ARG A 60 -13.50 9.27 -16.13
N SER A 61 -12.33 9.67 -15.69
CA SER A 61 -11.19 9.95 -16.58
C SER A 61 -10.65 8.71 -17.28
N GLY A 62 -11.10 7.51 -16.88
CA GLY A 62 -10.54 6.26 -17.34
C GLY A 62 -9.42 5.73 -16.45
N LYS A 63 -9.06 6.49 -15.42
CA LYS A 63 -8.06 6.03 -14.45
C LYS A 63 -8.67 4.96 -13.56
N ILE A 64 -7.87 3.94 -13.27
CA ILE A 64 -8.26 2.85 -12.37
C ILE A 64 -7.19 2.71 -11.30
N VAL A 65 -7.63 2.63 -10.04
CA VAL A 65 -6.74 2.37 -8.91
C VAL A 65 -7.14 1.03 -8.30
N CYS A 66 -6.18 0.12 -8.17
CA CYS A 66 -6.41 -1.18 -7.55
C CYS A 66 -5.78 -1.19 -6.17
N THR A 67 -6.54 -1.61 -5.17
CA THR A 67 -6.08 -1.69 -3.78
C THR A 67 -6.56 -2.99 -3.15
N GLY A 68 -5.92 -3.39 -2.05
CA GLY A 68 -6.30 -4.59 -1.31
C GLY A 68 -5.58 -5.86 -1.74
N ALA A 69 -4.80 -5.81 -2.81
CA ALA A 69 -4.03 -6.96 -3.25
C ALA A 69 -2.83 -7.19 -2.33
N LYS A 70 -2.40 -8.44 -2.23
CA LYS A 70 -1.30 -8.83 -1.33
C LYS A 70 0.03 -9.03 -2.06
N SER A 71 0.05 -8.85 -3.37
CA SER A 71 1.29 -8.95 -4.16
C SER A 71 1.15 -8.13 -5.43
N THR A 72 2.28 -7.84 -6.07
CA THR A 72 2.27 -7.16 -7.37
C THR A 72 1.63 -8.02 -8.45
N ASP A 73 1.84 -9.35 -8.39
CA ASP A 73 1.19 -10.27 -9.32
C ASP A 73 -0.32 -10.24 -9.18
N ASP A 74 -0.82 -10.20 -7.95
CA ASP A 74 -2.27 -10.12 -7.70
C ASP A 74 -2.87 -8.83 -8.24
N VAL A 75 -2.16 -7.71 -8.11
CA VAL A 75 -2.60 -6.44 -8.69
C VAL A 75 -2.75 -6.56 -10.20
N HIS A 76 -1.76 -7.15 -10.87
CA HIS A 76 -1.80 -7.33 -12.32
C HIS A 76 -2.95 -8.23 -12.73
N GLN A 77 -3.18 -9.33 -12.01
CA GLN A 77 -4.28 -10.23 -12.30
C GLN A 77 -5.64 -9.55 -12.09
N SER A 78 -5.77 -8.81 -10.99
CA SER A 78 -7.03 -8.09 -10.71
C SER A 78 -7.34 -7.07 -11.79
N LEU A 79 -6.33 -6.31 -12.23
CA LEU A 79 -6.54 -5.31 -13.28
C LEU A 79 -6.86 -5.94 -14.62
N ARG A 80 -6.27 -7.08 -14.95
CA ARG A 80 -6.63 -7.82 -16.17
C ARG A 80 -8.10 -8.25 -16.15
N ILE A 81 -8.56 -8.71 -14.99
CA ILE A 81 -9.98 -9.07 -14.83
C ILE A 81 -10.86 -7.85 -15.11
N VAL A 82 -10.49 -6.70 -14.53
CA VAL A 82 -11.24 -5.45 -14.74
C VAL A 82 -11.24 -5.05 -16.22
N PHE A 83 -10.08 -5.10 -16.88
CA PHE A 83 -9.98 -4.77 -18.31
C PHE A 83 -10.89 -5.68 -19.13
N ASP A 84 -10.89 -6.98 -18.85
CA ASP A 84 -11.72 -7.94 -19.59
C ASP A 84 -13.20 -7.66 -19.36
N LYS A 85 -13.59 -7.33 -18.12
CA LYS A 85 -14.97 -6.97 -17.83
C LYS A 85 -15.42 -5.73 -18.60
N LEU A 86 -14.56 -4.72 -18.69
CA LEU A 86 -14.88 -3.51 -19.43
C LEU A 86 -14.98 -3.81 -20.93
N ARG A 87 -14.08 -4.64 -21.46
CA ARG A 87 -14.13 -5.05 -22.86
C ARG A 87 -15.41 -5.82 -23.17
N ASP A 88 -15.87 -6.66 -22.24
CA ASP A 88 -17.13 -7.39 -22.40
C ASP A 88 -18.33 -6.45 -22.51
N LEU A 89 -18.22 -5.25 -21.99
CA LEU A 89 -19.25 -4.22 -22.09
C LEU A 89 -19.09 -3.36 -23.35
N ASN A 90 -18.20 -3.76 -24.26
CA ASN A 90 -17.87 -3.04 -25.49
C ASN A 90 -17.17 -1.69 -25.21
N ILE A 91 -16.51 -1.57 -24.08
CA ILE A 91 -15.68 -0.42 -23.76
C ILE A 91 -14.28 -0.68 -24.30
N GLN A 92 -13.76 0.25 -25.05
CA GLN A 92 -12.43 0.12 -25.64
C GLN A 92 -11.38 0.36 -24.58
N VAL A 93 -10.53 -0.64 -24.33
CA VAL A 93 -9.39 -0.57 -23.43
C VAL A 93 -8.15 -0.78 -24.26
N GLU A 94 -7.15 0.07 -24.11
CA GLU A 94 -5.90 -0.10 -24.89
C GLU A 94 -5.26 -1.47 -24.62
N ASP A 95 -4.44 -1.94 -25.55
CA ASP A 95 -3.98 -3.34 -25.55
C ASP A 95 -3.16 -3.75 -24.33
N ASP A 96 -2.38 -2.93 -23.76
CA ASP A 96 -1.56 -3.28 -22.62
C ASP A 96 -1.37 -2.05 -21.76
N PRO A 97 -2.41 -1.67 -20.99
CA PRO A 97 -2.31 -0.46 -20.17
C PRO A 97 -1.16 -0.55 -19.19
N GLU A 98 -0.42 0.53 -19.06
CA GLU A 98 0.68 0.59 -18.10
C GLU A 98 0.13 0.54 -16.68
N ILE A 99 0.69 -0.35 -15.87
CA ILE A 99 0.31 -0.51 -14.46
C ILE A 99 1.47 -0.02 -13.61
N ILE A 100 1.20 0.98 -12.79
CA ILE A 100 2.22 1.62 -11.96
C ILE A 100 1.90 1.35 -10.49
N VAL A 101 2.82 0.69 -9.79
CA VAL A 101 2.69 0.49 -8.35
C VAL A 101 2.91 1.83 -7.67
N GLN A 102 1.91 2.27 -6.90
CA GLN A 102 1.94 3.55 -6.21
C GLN A 102 2.39 3.42 -4.76
N ASN A 103 2.06 2.30 -4.14
CA ASN A 103 2.37 2.11 -2.72
C ASN A 103 2.31 0.63 -2.36
N ILE A 104 3.25 0.20 -1.53
CA ILE A 104 3.23 -1.12 -0.93
C ILE A 104 3.26 -0.92 0.59
N VAL A 105 2.27 -1.47 1.27
CA VAL A 105 2.23 -1.47 2.73
C VAL A 105 2.69 -2.83 3.21
N THR A 106 3.71 -2.82 4.05
CA THR A 106 4.38 -4.04 4.52
C THR A 106 4.44 -4.01 6.05
N SER A 107 4.26 -5.15 6.67
CA SER A 107 4.45 -5.29 8.11
C SER A 107 5.70 -6.12 8.39
N ALA A 108 6.29 -5.89 9.58
CA ALA A 108 7.41 -6.67 10.06
C ALA A 108 7.34 -6.69 11.59
N ASP A 109 8.13 -7.54 12.22
CA ASP A 109 8.14 -7.67 13.67
C ASP A 109 9.57 -7.84 14.14
N LEU A 110 10.01 -6.94 15.02
CA LEU A 110 11.36 -7.01 15.59
C LEU A 110 11.49 -8.09 16.66
N GLY A 111 10.36 -8.63 17.12
CA GLY A 111 10.35 -9.73 18.08
C GLY A 111 10.63 -9.31 19.51
N ARG A 112 10.58 -8.04 19.80
CA ARG A 112 10.82 -7.51 21.14
C ARG A 112 10.14 -6.18 21.33
N ASN A 113 9.88 -5.82 22.57
CA ASN A 113 9.26 -4.53 22.89
C ASN A 113 10.25 -3.40 22.64
N LEU A 114 9.71 -2.25 22.27
CA LEU A 114 10.49 -1.06 21.99
C LEU A 114 10.11 0.05 22.97
N ASN A 115 11.12 0.79 23.42
CA ASN A 115 10.91 2.01 24.19
C ASN A 115 10.81 3.18 23.22
N LEU A 116 9.60 3.54 22.83
CA LEU A 116 9.39 4.56 21.82
C LEU A 116 9.87 5.94 22.25
N ASN A 117 9.79 6.26 23.54
CA ASN A 117 10.30 7.53 24.05
C ASN A 117 11.81 7.64 23.85
N ALA A 118 12.54 6.59 24.19
CA ALA A 118 13.99 6.56 24.03
C ALA A 118 14.38 6.62 22.54
N ILE A 119 13.63 5.93 21.70
CA ILE A 119 13.88 5.92 20.25
C ILE A 119 13.65 7.32 19.69
N ALA A 120 12.58 7.99 20.08
CA ALA A 120 12.28 9.34 19.59
C ALA A 120 13.43 10.31 19.94
N ILE A 121 13.96 10.20 21.14
CA ILE A 121 15.09 11.04 21.56
C ILE A 121 16.35 10.69 20.77
N GLY A 122 16.63 9.40 20.62
CA GLY A 122 17.86 8.93 19.97
C GLY A 122 17.93 9.18 18.48
N LEU A 123 16.80 9.09 17.78
CA LEU A 123 16.76 9.29 16.33
C LEU A 123 16.73 10.77 15.92
N GLY A 124 16.34 11.66 16.84
CA GLY A 124 16.28 13.08 16.54
C GLY A 124 14.95 13.50 15.92
N LEU A 125 14.60 14.77 16.13
CA LEU A 125 13.28 15.29 15.81
C LEU A 125 13.03 15.58 14.34
N GLU A 126 14.06 15.63 13.51
CA GLU A 126 13.91 15.99 12.11
C GLU A 126 13.14 14.95 11.31
N LYS A 127 13.29 13.68 11.64
CA LYS A 127 12.68 12.58 10.88
C LYS A 127 11.66 11.80 11.68
N ILE A 128 11.37 12.23 12.90
CA ILE A 128 10.51 11.51 13.83
C ILE A 128 9.32 12.36 14.21
N GLU A 129 8.16 11.72 14.25
CA GLU A 129 6.95 12.29 14.86
C GLU A 129 6.46 11.27 15.87
N TYR A 130 6.38 11.68 17.14
CA TYR A 130 5.85 10.79 18.15
C TYR A 130 4.97 11.58 19.11
N GLU A 131 3.66 11.36 18.96
CA GLU A 131 2.64 11.99 19.80
C GLU A 131 1.68 10.89 20.27
N PRO A 132 2.06 10.19 21.37
CA PRO A 132 1.29 9.02 21.79
C PRO A 132 -0.16 9.31 22.17
N GLU A 133 -0.50 10.56 22.47
CA GLU A 133 -1.90 10.94 22.72
C GLU A 133 -2.75 10.98 21.46
N GLN A 134 -2.10 11.20 20.31
CA GLN A 134 -2.78 11.26 19.02
C GLN A 134 -2.75 9.93 18.30
N PHE A 135 -1.60 9.25 18.35
CA PHE A 135 -1.37 8.01 17.65
C PHE A 135 -0.32 7.20 18.39
N PRO A 136 -0.57 5.91 18.67
CA PRO A 136 0.33 5.12 19.52
C PRO A 136 1.66 4.77 18.87
N GLY A 137 1.77 4.88 17.54
CA GLY A 137 3.01 4.56 16.85
C GLY A 137 3.93 5.75 16.70
N LEU A 138 5.21 5.47 16.59
CA LEU A 138 6.21 6.46 16.26
C LEU A 138 6.37 6.48 14.74
N VAL A 139 6.32 7.65 14.13
CA VAL A 139 6.46 7.83 12.70
C VAL A 139 7.90 8.19 12.39
N TYR A 140 8.56 7.36 11.59
CA TYR A 140 9.96 7.56 11.20
C TYR A 140 10.04 7.64 9.68
N ARG A 141 10.51 8.76 9.15
CA ARG A 141 10.63 8.99 7.72
C ARG A 141 12.04 8.67 7.26
N LEU A 142 12.17 7.81 6.25
CA LEU A 142 13.45 7.48 5.64
C LEU A 142 13.55 8.16 4.28
N ASP A 143 14.78 8.48 3.88
CA ASP A 143 15.02 9.10 2.57
C ASP A 143 15.40 8.09 1.50
N ASP A 144 16.11 7.04 1.88
CA ASP A 144 16.58 6.02 0.94
C ASP A 144 16.55 4.66 1.62
N PRO A 145 15.56 3.84 1.33
CA PRO A 145 14.43 4.09 0.43
C PRO A 145 13.48 5.18 0.96
N ASP A 146 12.78 5.84 0.05
CA ASP A 146 11.82 6.90 0.41
C ASP A 146 10.53 6.25 0.91
N VAL A 147 10.48 5.97 2.19
CA VAL A 147 9.35 5.32 2.84
C VAL A 147 9.11 5.91 4.22
N VAL A 148 7.95 5.62 4.76
CA VAL A 148 7.59 5.98 6.14
C VAL A 148 7.42 4.69 6.92
N ALA A 149 8.08 4.61 8.07
CA ALA A 149 7.95 3.48 8.97
C ALA A 149 7.18 3.89 10.21
N LEU A 150 6.24 3.05 10.61
CA LEU A 150 5.50 3.20 11.85
C LEU A 150 6.04 2.15 12.82
N LEU A 151 6.57 2.60 13.96
CA LEU A 151 7.13 1.72 14.99
C LEU A 151 6.18 1.68 16.17
N PHE A 152 5.90 0.49 16.67
CA PHE A 152 4.98 0.29 17.79
C PHE A 152 5.73 -0.30 18.99
N GLY A 153 5.24 -0.01 20.17
CA GLY A 153 5.86 -0.49 21.41
C GLY A 153 5.98 -2.02 21.50
N SER A 154 5.13 -2.74 20.77
CA SER A 154 5.17 -4.19 20.72
C SER A 154 6.33 -4.74 19.89
N GLY A 155 7.02 -3.88 19.14
CA GLY A 155 8.05 -4.31 18.20
C GLY A 155 7.57 -4.46 16.78
N LYS A 156 6.29 -4.28 16.53
CA LYS A 156 5.75 -4.33 15.18
C LYS A 156 6.11 -3.08 14.40
N LEU A 157 6.35 -3.27 13.11
CA LEU A 157 6.62 -2.20 12.16
C LEU A 157 5.62 -2.26 11.02
N VAL A 158 5.23 -1.09 10.52
CA VAL A 158 4.48 -0.96 9.28
C VAL A 158 5.28 -0.02 8.38
N ILE A 159 5.60 -0.48 7.18
CA ILE A 159 6.36 0.32 6.20
C ILE A 159 5.41 0.68 5.07
N THR A 160 5.29 1.96 4.77
CA THR A 160 4.42 2.45 3.70
C THR A 160 5.18 3.42 2.81
N GLY A 161 4.73 3.59 1.58
CA GLY A 161 5.37 4.48 0.61
C GLY A 161 6.31 3.78 -0.35
N GLY A 162 6.65 2.53 -0.11
CA GLY A 162 7.52 1.76 -1.00
C GLY A 162 6.85 1.46 -2.32
N LYS A 163 7.65 1.34 -3.37
CA LYS A 163 7.17 1.01 -4.72
C LYS A 163 7.65 -0.34 -5.19
N ARG A 164 8.62 -0.93 -4.49
CA ARG A 164 9.15 -2.26 -4.75
C ARG A 164 9.15 -3.05 -3.45
N PRO A 165 8.95 -4.37 -3.51
CA PRO A 165 9.01 -5.19 -2.28
C PRO A 165 10.32 -5.05 -1.52
N GLU A 166 11.43 -4.83 -2.24
CA GLU A 166 12.77 -4.67 -1.65
C GLU A 166 12.87 -3.42 -0.77
N ASP A 167 12.06 -2.40 -1.01
CA ASP A 167 12.09 -1.16 -0.24
C ASP A 167 11.82 -1.42 1.25
N ALA A 168 10.87 -2.31 1.56
CA ALA A 168 10.58 -2.64 2.94
C ALA A 168 11.74 -3.38 3.60
N ARG A 169 12.40 -4.29 2.87
CA ARG A 169 13.55 -5.02 3.37
C ARG A 169 14.68 -4.08 3.73
N GLU A 170 14.98 -3.15 2.82
CA GLU A 170 16.03 -2.15 3.04
C GLU A 170 15.68 -1.24 4.22
N ALA A 171 14.40 -0.86 4.34
CA ALA A 171 13.94 -0.02 5.45
C ALA A 171 14.11 -0.75 6.79
N VAL A 172 13.71 -2.02 6.86
CA VAL A 172 13.87 -2.81 8.10
C VAL A 172 15.35 -2.91 8.47
N ASP A 173 16.23 -3.18 7.51
CA ASP A 173 17.67 -3.25 7.77
C ASP A 173 18.20 -1.93 8.36
N LYS A 174 17.82 -0.82 7.77
CA LYS A 174 18.27 0.50 8.26
C LYS A 174 17.75 0.81 9.64
N ILE A 175 16.50 0.48 9.89
CA ILE A 175 15.89 0.71 11.21
C ILE A 175 16.61 -0.14 12.27
N VAL A 176 16.80 -1.42 12.00
CA VAL A 176 17.48 -2.32 12.94
C VAL A 176 18.90 -1.83 13.21
N SER A 177 19.66 -1.48 12.16
CA SER A 177 21.02 -1.00 12.29
C SER A 177 21.08 0.28 13.14
N ARG A 178 20.15 1.18 12.89
CA ARG A 178 20.12 2.45 13.61
C ARG A 178 19.78 2.26 15.08
N LEU A 179 18.83 1.39 15.39
CA LEU A 179 18.46 1.09 16.77
C LEU A 179 19.59 0.37 17.50
N GLU A 180 20.31 -0.49 16.83
CA GLU A 180 21.49 -1.16 17.42
C GLU A 180 22.60 -0.16 17.71
N GLU A 181 22.88 0.76 16.79
CA GLU A 181 23.88 1.81 16.98
C GLU A 181 23.57 2.67 18.21
N LEU A 182 22.30 2.90 18.48
CA LEU A 182 21.85 3.71 19.61
C LEU A 182 21.66 2.89 20.88
N ASP A 183 21.96 1.59 20.82
CA ASP A 183 21.78 0.67 21.95
C ASP A 183 20.32 0.61 22.43
N LEU A 184 19.40 0.72 21.50
CA LEU A 184 17.96 0.70 21.77
C LEU A 184 17.29 -0.61 21.34
N LEU A 185 18.07 -1.54 20.80
CA LEU A 185 17.59 -2.84 20.39
C LEU A 185 18.57 -3.90 20.89
N ASP A 186 18.16 -4.66 21.88
CA ASP A 186 19.02 -5.69 22.51
C ASP A 186 19.06 -7.00 21.72
#